data_173ef47640b383457adc4500ccd436d9
#
_entry.id   173ef47640b383457adc4500ccd436d9
#
_cell.length_a   1.000
_cell.length_b   1.000
_cell.length_c   1.000
_cell.angle_alpha   90.00
_cell.angle_beta   90.00
_cell.angle_gamma   90.00
#
_symmetry.space_group_name_H-M   'P 1'
#
loop_
_entity.id
_entity.type
_entity.pdbx_description
1 polymer ?
#
loop_
_entity_poly.entity_id
_entity_poly.type
_entity_poly.pdbx_seq_one_letter_code
_entity_poly.pdbx_strand_id
1 'polypeptide(L)'
;MDIHEHQAKELLKLYNIPTPEGKAVFSVDDALLAAKELPGPVYVVKAQIHAGGRGKAGGVKVVKSLDEVKVAAQSILGKTLVTHQTSKEGKLVQRLYIEDGCKIDSEYYFSMVIDRVSSKISVIASTEGGMDIEKVAEETPEKILSFSIDPTIGFQPFHSRLIANTLNLKGSSFKQAGMFFKQLYKLFTDLDGSLLEINPLVVTSDNDLIALDAKMSFDNNALFRHPNIMELRDETEEDPAEIIASKYDLAYIKLNGTIGCLVNGAGLAMATMDIIKLKGAAPANFLDVGGSATKEKVTEAFKIILSDEAVEGILVNIFGGIMRCDIIAAGVVAAAKELSLTKPLVVRLAGTNVEEGKKILSESGLKIIPADDLDDAAVKIVNAVKEIN
;
A
#
# COMPACT_ATOMS: atom_id res chain seq x y z
N MET A 1 -1.05 -5.26 3.04
CA MET A 1 -2.32 -5.37 2.30
C MET A 1 -3.28 -4.33 2.83
N ASP A 2 -3.84 -3.51 1.94
CA ASP A 2 -4.84 -2.49 2.29
C ASP A 2 -6.25 -3.05 2.05
N ILE A 3 -7.24 -2.48 2.77
CA ILE A 3 -8.65 -2.81 2.57
C ILE A 3 -9.48 -1.55 2.40
N HIS A 4 -10.70 -1.69 1.86
CA HIS A 4 -11.63 -0.57 1.71
C HIS A 4 -12.22 -0.09 3.04
N GLU A 5 -12.65 1.17 3.09
CA GLU A 5 -13.27 1.77 4.29
C GLU A 5 -14.46 0.95 4.81
N HIS A 6 -15.35 0.48 3.93
CA HIS A 6 -16.51 -0.33 4.36
C HIS A 6 -16.08 -1.63 5.04
N GLN A 7 -15.02 -2.30 4.53
CA GLN A 7 -14.46 -3.50 5.14
C GLN A 7 -13.80 -3.19 6.50
N ALA A 8 -13.07 -2.08 6.58
CA ALA A 8 -12.49 -1.62 7.84
C ALA A 8 -13.59 -1.37 8.88
N LYS A 9 -14.72 -0.75 8.51
CA LYS A 9 -15.85 -0.53 9.42
C LYS A 9 -16.52 -1.81 9.87
N GLU A 10 -16.62 -2.82 9.01
CA GLU A 10 -17.10 -4.15 9.42
C GLU A 10 -16.18 -4.77 10.48
N LEU A 11 -14.86 -4.68 10.29
CA LEU A 11 -13.91 -5.14 11.32
C LEU A 11 -14.03 -4.33 12.61
N LEU A 12 -14.19 -3.01 12.54
CA LEU A 12 -14.42 -2.17 13.71
C LEU A 12 -15.67 -2.61 14.50
N LYS A 13 -16.78 -2.90 13.79
CA LYS A 13 -18.03 -3.40 14.40
C LYS A 13 -17.83 -4.74 15.12
N LEU A 14 -17.04 -5.66 14.56
CA LEU A 14 -16.73 -6.94 15.20
C LEU A 14 -15.99 -6.77 16.53
N TYR A 15 -15.24 -5.68 16.70
CA TYR A 15 -14.58 -5.32 17.95
C TYR A 15 -15.39 -4.35 18.81
N ASN A 16 -16.69 -4.17 18.53
CA ASN A 16 -17.60 -3.27 19.23
C ASN A 16 -17.13 -1.81 19.25
N ILE A 17 -16.51 -1.36 18.16
CA ILE A 17 -16.13 0.04 17.96
C ILE A 17 -17.26 0.73 17.18
N PRO A 18 -17.87 1.79 17.72
CA PRO A 18 -18.97 2.49 17.06
C PRO A 18 -18.56 3.08 15.72
N THR A 19 -19.37 2.79 14.69
CA THR A 19 -19.29 3.38 13.35
C THR A 19 -20.69 3.71 12.87
N PRO A 20 -20.89 4.65 11.95
CA PRO A 20 -22.20 4.85 11.33
C PRO A 20 -22.65 3.58 10.60
N GLU A 21 -23.96 3.39 10.48
CA GLU A 21 -24.51 2.32 9.65
C GLU A 21 -24.34 2.63 8.17
N GLY A 22 -24.01 1.61 7.38
CA GLY A 22 -23.81 1.78 5.94
C GLY A 22 -23.70 0.44 5.20
N LYS A 23 -23.74 0.54 3.87
CA LYS A 23 -23.67 -0.62 2.97
C LYS A 23 -22.78 -0.34 1.76
N ALA A 24 -21.94 -1.30 1.41
CA ALA A 24 -21.22 -1.29 0.14
C ALA A 24 -22.14 -1.67 -1.00
N VAL A 25 -22.03 -0.98 -2.13
CA VAL A 25 -22.90 -1.16 -3.31
C VAL A 25 -22.09 -1.05 -4.59
N PHE A 26 -22.52 -1.76 -5.63
CA PHE A 26 -21.82 -1.85 -6.91
C PHE A 26 -22.62 -1.28 -8.08
N SER A 27 -23.86 -0.84 -7.82
CA SER A 27 -24.72 -0.19 -8.82
C SER A 27 -25.47 1.01 -8.20
N VAL A 28 -26.01 1.86 -9.07
CA VAL A 28 -26.83 2.99 -8.67
C VAL A 28 -28.16 2.52 -8.04
N ASP A 29 -28.72 1.43 -8.54
CA ASP A 29 -29.97 0.89 -8.02
C ASP A 29 -29.78 0.29 -6.62
N ASP A 30 -28.65 -0.43 -6.40
CA ASP A 30 -28.29 -0.91 -5.07
C ASP A 30 -28.02 0.25 -4.09
N ALA A 31 -27.48 1.37 -4.56
CA ALA A 31 -27.28 2.57 -3.74
C ALA A 31 -28.62 3.13 -3.22
N LEU A 32 -29.66 3.13 -4.06
CA LEU A 32 -31.00 3.53 -3.64
C LEU A 32 -31.63 2.55 -2.67
N LEU A 33 -31.44 1.24 -2.88
CA LEU A 33 -31.95 0.22 -1.95
C LEU A 33 -31.24 0.34 -0.60
N ALA A 34 -29.92 0.47 -0.58
CA ALA A 34 -29.16 0.68 0.64
C ALA A 34 -29.62 1.92 1.42
N ALA A 35 -29.80 3.05 0.73
CA ALA A 35 -30.25 4.29 1.35
C ALA A 35 -31.65 4.17 1.98
N LYS A 36 -32.57 3.40 1.38
CA LYS A 36 -33.92 3.17 1.93
C LYS A 36 -33.90 2.36 3.22
N GLU A 37 -32.89 1.56 3.45
CA GLU A 37 -32.75 0.75 4.66
C GLU A 37 -32.06 1.51 5.81
N LEU A 38 -31.45 2.65 5.52
CA LEU A 38 -30.81 3.51 6.51
C LEU A 38 -31.82 4.48 7.15
N PRO A 39 -31.58 4.92 8.40
CA PRO A 39 -32.50 5.83 9.10
C PRO A 39 -32.75 7.15 8.38
N GLY A 40 -31.75 7.75 7.77
CA GLY A 40 -31.84 9.06 7.09
C GLY A 40 -32.33 10.21 8.01
N PRO A 41 -32.70 11.35 7.46
CA PRO A 41 -32.79 11.73 6.04
C PRO A 41 -31.45 12.18 5.42
N VAL A 42 -30.37 12.17 6.17
CA VAL A 42 -29.04 12.55 5.65
C VAL A 42 -28.28 11.28 5.30
N TYR A 43 -27.77 11.23 4.07
CA TYR A 43 -26.97 10.11 3.58
C TYR A 43 -25.62 10.60 3.11
N VAL A 44 -24.59 9.75 3.20
CA VAL A 44 -23.26 10.03 2.67
C VAL A 44 -22.93 8.99 1.62
N VAL A 45 -22.66 9.44 0.39
CA VAL A 45 -22.23 8.60 -0.72
C VAL A 45 -20.72 8.71 -0.86
N LYS A 46 -20.00 7.62 -0.59
CA LYS A 46 -18.53 7.59 -0.53
C LYS A 46 -17.94 6.66 -1.59
N ALA A 47 -17.05 7.17 -2.44
CA ALA A 47 -16.22 6.33 -3.30
C ALA A 47 -15.36 5.39 -2.44
N GLN A 48 -15.18 4.15 -2.88
CA GLN A 48 -14.31 3.16 -2.24
C GLN A 48 -13.12 2.90 -3.14
N ILE A 49 -11.98 3.51 -2.80
CA ILE A 49 -10.67 3.32 -3.40
C ILE A 49 -9.62 3.28 -2.29
N HIS A 50 -8.48 2.63 -2.51
CA HIS A 50 -7.37 2.57 -1.55
C HIS A 50 -6.54 3.87 -1.52
N ALA A 51 -7.22 5.02 -1.40
CA ALA A 51 -6.58 6.32 -1.29
C ALA A 51 -7.35 7.26 -0.37
N GLY A 52 -6.63 8.09 0.37
CA GLY A 52 -7.18 9.19 1.14
C GLY A 52 -7.50 10.42 0.27
N GLY A 53 -8.06 11.47 0.88
CA GLY A 53 -8.37 12.71 0.18
C GLY A 53 -9.59 12.65 -0.75
N ARG A 54 -10.38 11.57 -0.70
CA ARG A 54 -11.57 11.34 -1.53
C ARG A 54 -12.56 12.50 -1.48
N GLY A 55 -12.77 13.09 -0.29
CA GLY A 55 -13.66 14.23 -0.12
C GLY A 55 -13.27 15.44 -0.96
N LYS A 56 -11.98 15.83 -0.92
CA LYS A 56 -11.43 16.95 -1.71
C LYS A 56 -11.50 16.69 -3.21
N ALA A 57 -11.42 15.42 -3.62
CA ALA A 57 -11.51 14.99 -5.02
C ALA A 57 -12.96 14.79 -5.52
N GLY A 58 -13.97 15.08 -4.70
CA GLY A 58 -15.39 14.94 -5.09
C GLY A 58 -15.93 13.51 -4.97
N GLY A 59 -15.17 12.59 -4.36
CA GLY A 59 -15.55 11.20 -4.12
C GLY A 59 -16.45 10.98 -2.89
N VAL A 60 -16.79 12.04 -2.14
CA VAL A 60 -17.69 11.98 -1.00
C VAL A 60 -18.75 13.07 -1.15
N LYS A 61 -20.03 12.69 -1.05
CA LYS A 61 -21.16 13.62 -1.14
C LYS A 61 -22.15 13.38 -0.01
N VAL A 62 -22.48 14.44 0.71
CA VAL A 62 -23.55 14.47 1.71
C VAL A 62 -24.84 14.93 1.03
N VAL A 63 -25.89 14.14 1.14
CA VAL A 63 -27.16 14.34 0.45
C VAL A 63 -28.34 14.14 1.41
N LYS A 64 -29.51 14.70 1.09
CA LYS A 64 -30.66 14.77 2.02
C LYS A 64 -31.93 14.10 1.47
N SER A 65 -31.82 13.43 0.32
CA SER A 65 -32.95 12.70 -0.28
C SER A 65 -32.47 11.50 -1.09
N LEU A 66 -33.36 10.55 -1.34
CA LEU A 66 -33.06 9.39 -2.18
C LEU A 66 -32.75 9.78 -3.63
N ASP A 67 -33.39 10.82 -4.17
CA ASP A 67 -33.12 11.32 -5.52
C ASP A 67 -31.70 11.87 -5.60
N GLU A 68 -31.26 12.62 -4.58
CA GLU A 68 -29.88 13.11 -4.49
C GLU A 68 -28.87 11.96 -4.31
N VAL A 69 -29.22 10.87 -3.59
CA VAL A 69 -28.39 9.66 -3.53
C VAL A 69 -28.14 9.10 -4.94
N LYS A 70 -29.23 9.00 -5.75
CA LYS A 70 -29.12 8.52 -7.13
C LYS A 70 -28.17 9.38 -7.97
N VAL A 71 -28.36 10.71 -7.93
CA VAL A 71 -27.53 11.66 -8.67
C VAL A 71 -26.07 11.59 -8.20
N ALA A 72 -25.83 11.53 -6.88
CA ALA A 72 -24.50 11.40 -6.33
C ALA A 72 -23.83 10.08 -6.75
N ALA A 73 -24.53 8.94 -6.66
CA ALA A 73 -24.03 7.63 -7.08
C ALA A 73 -23.66 7.62 -8.58
N GLN A 74 -24.54 8.13 -9.45
CA GLN A 74 -24.27 8.26 -10.90
C GLN A 74 -23.05 9.14 -11.22
N SER A 75 -22.80 10.16 -10.38
CA SER A 75 -21.69 11.08 -10.61
C SER A 75 -20.34 10.54 -10.13
N ILE A 76 -20.31 9.50 -9.29
CA ILE A 76 -19.08 8.96 -8.68
C ILE A 76 -18.76 7.58 -9.22
N LEU A 77 -19.74 6.67 -9.31
CA LEU A 77 -19.52 5.29 -9.75
C LEU A 77 -19.05 5.24 -11.20
N GLY A 78 -18.03 4.46 -11.48
CA GLY A 78 -17.42 4.34 -12.82
C GLY A 78 -16.56 5.55 -13.24
N LYS A 79 -16.30 6.51 -12.34
CA LYS A 79 -15.39 7.63 -12.59
C LYS A 79 -14.00 7.35 -12.07
N THR A 80 -13.00 7.92 -12.74
CA THR A 80 -11.63 7.91 -12.22
C THR A 80 -11.46 9.06 -11.24
N LEU A 81 -11.05 8.73 -10.02
CA LEU A 81 -10.81 9.70 -8.97
C LEU A 81 -9.31 9.92 -8.80
N VAL A 82 -8.87 11.17 -8.89
CA VAL A 82 -7.48 11.59 -8.67
C VAL A 82 -7.40 12.32 -7.35
N THR A 83 -6.60 11.81 -6.43
CA THR A 83 -6.33 12.42 -5.11
C THR A 83 -4.83 12.70 -4.99
N HIS A 84 -4.41 13.37 -3.92
CA HIS A 84 -2.98 13.57 -3.64
C HIS A 84 -2.23 12.25 -3.29
N GLN A 85 -2.96 11.18 -3.00
CA GLN A 85 -2.40 9.84 -2.69
C GLN A 85 -2.48 8.87 -3.88
N THR A 86 -3.12 9.22 -4.99
CA THR A 86 -3.14 8.40 -6.20
C THR A 86 -2.05 8.83 -7.17
N SER A 87 -1.74 7.97 -8.14
CA SER A 87 -1.01 8.38 -9.34
C SER A 87 -1.81 9.44 -10.14
N LYS A 88 -1.18 10.03 -11.17
CA LYS A 88 -1.85 11.01 -12.06
C LYS A 88 -2.98 10.38 -12.87
N GLU A 89 -2.91 9.09 -13.13
CA GLU A 89 -3.94 8.31 -13.82
C GLU A 89 -5.18 8.13 -12.94
N GLY A 90 -5.04 8.25 -11.62
CA GLY A 90 -6.10 8.07 -10.65
C GLY A 90 -6.52 6.62 -10.45
N LYS A 91 -7.63 6.43 -9.71
CA LYS A 91 -8.23 5.12 -9.44
C LYS A 91 -9.68 5.10 -9.90
N LEU A 92 -10.08 4.03 -10.59
CA LEU A 92 -11.46 3.82 -11.02
C LEU A 92 -12.35 3.46 -9.83
N VAL A 93 -13.43 4.20 -9.62
CA VAL A 93 -14.40 3.92 -8.56
C VAL A 93 -15.33 2.79 -9.01
N GLN A 94 -15.08 1.58 -8.52
CA GLN A 94 -15.86 0.39 -8.87
C GLN A 94 -16.99 0.10 -7.88
N ARG A 95 -16.97 0.71 -6.70
CA ARG A 95 -17.97 0.54 -5.64
C ARG A 95 -18.15 1.81 -4.83
N LEU A 96 -19.32 1.93 -4.24
CA LEU A 96 -19.66 3.00 -3.31
C LEU A 96 -19.96 2.44 -1.93
N TYR A 97 -19.85 3.27 -0.92
CA TYR A 97 -20.37 3.02 0.42
C TYR A 97 -21.45 4.06 0.70
N ILE A 98 -22.68 3.60 0.96
CA ILE A 98 -23.80 4.44 1.33
C ILE A 98 -23.94 4.37 2.83
N GLU A 99 -23.82 5.50 3.49
CA GLU A 99 -23.74 5.61 4.94
C GLU A 99 -24.78 6.55 5.48
N ASP A 100 -25.29 6.26 6.67
CA ASP A 100 -26.17 7.18 7.40
C ASP A 100 -25.39 8.38 7.91
N GLY A 101 -25.95 9.56 7.77
CA GLY A 101 -25.30 10.79 8.24
C GLY A 101 -25.33 10.91 9.76
N CYS A 102 -24.25 11.37 10.37
CA CYS A 102 -24.21 11.70 11.78
C CYS A 102 -24.09 13.21 12.02
N LYS A 103 -24.59 13.67 13.17
CA LYS A 103 -24.45 15.07 13.58
C LYS A 103 -23.13 15.25 14.29
N ILE A 104 -22.14 15.75 13.57
CA ILE A 104 -20.78 15.97 14.07
C ILE A 104 -20.74 17.25 14.91
N ASP A 105 -20.19 17.15 16.13
CA ASP A 105 -19.85 18.28 16.98
C ASP A 105 -18.38 18.64 16.87
N SER A 106 -17.51 17.64 16.91
CA SER A 106 -16.06 17.83 16.84
C SER A 106 -15.39 16.69 16.07
N GLU A 107 -14.33 17.03 15.32
CA GLU A 107 -13.54 16.09 14.50
C GLU A 107 -12.12 16.00 15.05
N TYR A 108 -11.59 14.78 15.09
CA TYR A 108 -10.27 14.45 15.60
C TYR A 108 -9.53 13.52 14.64
N TYR A 109 -8.22 13.48 14.78
CA TYR A 109 -7.36 12.50 14.14
C TYR A 109 -6.93 11.44 15.16
N PHE A 110 -6.93 10.19 14.76
CA PHE A 110 -6.36 9.10 15.53
C PHE A 110 -5.71 8.06 14.60
N SER A 111 -4.48 7.61 14.91
CA SER A 111 -3.87 6.48 14.22
C SER A 111 -2.98 5.63 15.11
N MET A 112 -2.76 4.40 14.67
CA MET A 112 -1.77 3.45 15.17
C MET A 112 -0.91 2.96 14.02
N VAL A 113 0.41 2.96 14.18
CA VAL A 113 1.37 2.48 13.20
C VAL A 113 2.48 1.68 13.89
N ILE A 114 3.11 0.78 13.14
CA ILE A 114 4.33 0.12 13.60
C ILE A 114 5.51 1.08 13.40
N ASP A 115 6.11 1.54 14.49
CA ASP A 115 7.37 2.28 14.44
C ASP A 115 8.53 1.29 14.34
N ARG A 116 9.17 1.27 13.17
CA ARG A 116 10.26 0.35 12.87
C ARG A 116 11.55 0.68 13.63
N VAL A 117 11.73 1.94 14.04
CA VAL A 117 12.93 2.37 14.78
C VAL A 117 12.89 1.86 16.21
N SER A 118 11.76 2.06 16.90
CA SER A 118 11.60 1.60 18.29
C SER A 118 11.06 0.18 18.41
N SER A 119 10.59 -0.45 17.30
CA SER A 119 9.89 -1.74 17.26
C SER A 119 8.66 -1.77 18.18
N LYS A 120 7.94 -0.65 18.24
CA LYS A 120 6.75 -0.46 19.08
C LYS A 120 5.56 0.00 18.24
N ILE A 121 4.37 -0.07 18.83
CA ILE A 121 3.17 0.52 18.25
C ILE A 121 3.12 1.98 18.65
N SER A 122 3.25 2.88 17.68
CA SER A 122 3.09 4.32 17.90
C SER A 122 1.64 4.71 17.73
N VAL A 123 1.13 5.49 18.68
CA VAL A 123 -0.18 6.13 18.67
C VAL A 123 0.01 7.60 18.35
N ILE A 124 -0.77 8.09 17.39
CA ILE A 124 -0.80 9.51 17.02
C ILE A 124 -2.25 9.99 17.18
N ALA A 125 -2.45 11.10 17.88
CA ALA A 125 -3.77 11.72 18.06
C ALA A 125 -3.66 13.24 17.95
N SER A 126 -4.66 13.88 17.36
CA SER A 126 -4.72 15.34 17.21
C SER A 126 -6.15 15.86 17.29
N THR A 127 -6.29 17.08 17.76
CA THR A 127 -7.56 17.85 17.71
C THR A 127 -7.90 18.35 16.30
N GLU A 128 -6.99 18.20 15.35
CA GLU A 128 -7.18 18.60 13.95
C GLU A 128 -7.60 17.37 13.12
N GLY A 129 -8.90 17.05 13.15
CA GLY A 129 -9.48 15.97 12.34
C GLY A 129 -9.90 16.43 10.94
N GLY A 130 -10.10 15.45 10.03
CA GLY A 130 -10.52 15.73 8.66
C GLY A 130 -9.44 16.40 7.78
N MET A 131 -8.22 16.53 8.29
CA MET A 131 -7.08 17.16 7.62
C MET A 131 -5.94 16.16 7.37
N ASP A 132 -5.01 16.55 6.49
CA ASP A 132 -3.78 15.78 6.26
C ASP A 132 -2.85 15.96 7.47
N ILE A 133 -2.59 14.89 8.19
CA ILE A 133 -1.83 14.93 9.45
C ILE A 133 -0.38 15.40 9.26
N GLU A 134 0.19 15.16 8.08
CA GLU A 134 1.52 15.62 7.69
C GLU A 134 1.60 17.15 7.71
N LYS A 135 0.55 17.81 7.20
CA LYS A 135 0.44 19.28 7.27
C LYS A 135 0.32 19.78 8.71
N VAL A 136 -0.46 19.11 9.54
CA VAL A 136 -0.58 19.45 10.95
C VAL A 136 0.77 19.30 11.65
N ALA A 137 1.55 18.26 11.28
CA ALA A 137 2.89 18.05 11.84
C ALA A 137 3.89 19.14 11.42
N GLU A 138 3.76 19.70 10.23
CA GLU A 138 4.61 20.81 9.75
C GLU A 138 4.18 22.16 10.34
N GLU A 139 2.89 22.46 10.37
CA GLU A 139 2.37 23.79 10.70
C GLU A 139 2.12 23.97 12.20
N THR A 140 1.64 22.93 12.90
CA THR A 140 1.22 22.98 14.31
C THR A 140 1.57 21.70 15.07
N PRO A 141 2.86 21.33 15.18
CA PRO A 141 3.28 20.05 15.79
C PRO A 141 2.86 19.90 17.25
N GLU A 142 2.62 21.03 17.97
CA GLU A 142 2.15 21.03 19.35
C GLU A 142 0.72 20.49 19.52
N LYS A 143 -0.06 20.40 18.42
CA LYS A 143 -1.39 19.81 18.41
C LYS A 143 -1.38 18.30 18.26
N ILE A 144 -0.21 17.70 18.05
CA ILE A 144 -0.05 16.27 17.86
C ILE A 144 0.47 15.64 19.14
N LEU A 145 -0.30 14.70 19.69
CA LEU A 145 0.17 13.74 20.66
C LEU A 145 0.78 12.55 19.92
N SER A 146 2.02 12.20 20.24
CA SER A 146 2.64 10.95 19.79
C SER A 146 3.25 10.23 20.98
N PHE A 147 2.98 8.93 21.11
CA PHE A 147 3.63 8.06 22.10
C PHE A 147 3.64 6.61 21.63
N SER A 148 4.57 5.83 22.16
CA SER A 148 4.72 4.42 21.81
C SER A 148 4.18 3.52 22.91
N ILE A 149 3.52 2.43 22.51
CA ILE A 149 3.06 1.36 23.41
C ILE A 149 4.05 0.21 23.29
N ASP A 150 4.63 -0.18 24.42
CA ASP A 150 5.49 -1.36 24.47
C ASP A 150 4.62 -2.63 24.38
N PRO A 151 4.83 -3.50 23.39
CA PRO A 151 4.02 -4.72 23.22
C PRO A 151 4.04 -5.66 24.44
N THR A 152 5.09 -5.58 25.25
CA THR A 152 5.22 -6.44 26.45
C THR A 152 4.23 -6.06 27.55
N ILE A 153 3.87 -4.78 27.68
CA ILE A 153 2.89 -4.28 28.65
C ILE A 153 1.50 -4.09 28.05
N GLY A 154 1.43 -3.94 26.72
CA GLY A 154 0.20 -3.70 25.98
C GLY A 154 -0.49 -2.38 26.31
N PHE A 155 -1.72 -2.24 25.85
CA PHE A 155 -2.52 -1.03 26.06
C PHE A 155 -3.07 -0.97 27.48
N GLN A 156 -2.75 0.10 28.21
CA GLN A 156 -3.15 0.30 29.60
C GLN A 156 -4.20 1.43 29.73
N PRO A 157 -5.01 1.45 30.79
CA PRO A 157 -6.03 2.49 30.98
C PRO A 157 -5.51 3.94 30.99
N PHE A 158 -4.25 4.15 31.37
CA PHE A 158 -3.67 5.49 31.34
C PHE A 158 -3.44 5.99 29.90
N HIS A 159 -3.17 5.10 28.93
CA HIS A 159 -3.09 5.47 27.51
C HIS A 159 -4.40 6.07 27.01
N SER A 160 -5.55 5.44 27.33
CA SER A 160 -6.85 6.00 26.98
C SER A 160 -7.09 7.37 27.60
N ARG A 161 -6.71 7.55 28.87
CA ARG A 161 -6.86 8.86 29.55
C ARG A 161 -5.95 9.92 28.93
N LEU A 162 -4.73 9.55 28.55
CA LEU A 162 -3.81 10.45 27.85
C LEU A 162 -4.43 10.93 26.53
N ILE A 163 -4.90 10.01 25.69
CA ILE A 163 -5.56 10.35 24.42
C ILE A 163 -6.80 11.22 24.68
N ALA A 164 -7.69 10.79 25.57
CA ALA A 164 -8.94 11.50 25.86
C ALA A 164 -8.72 12.93 26.37
N ASN A 165 -7.70 13.14 27.19
CA ASN A 165 -7.35 14.49 27.69
C ASN A 165 -6.76 15.35 26.56
N THR A 166 -5.90 14.80 25.72
CA THR A 166 -5.33 15.53 24.56
C THR A 166 -6.42 15.94 23.58
N LEU A 167 -7.38 15.06 23.31
CA LEU A 167 -8.52 15.36 22.44
C LEU A 167 -9.60 16.20 23.14
N ASN A 168 -9.39 16.62 24.39
CA ASN A 168 -10.36 17.40 25.18
C ASN A 168 -11.75 16.73 25.30
N LEU A 169 -11.82 15.39 25.25
CA LEU A 169 -13.08 14.66 25.39
C LEU A 169 -13.71 14.91 26.74
N LYS A 170 -15.06 14.98 26.81
CA LYS A 170 -15.82 15.29 28.02
C LYS A 170 -17.05 14.40 28.13
N GLY A 171 -17.63 14.30 29.32
CA GLY A 171 -18.90 13.61 29.53
C GLY A 171 -18.93 12.16 29.09
N SER A 172 -19.85 11.80 28.21
CA SER A 172 -20.02 10.44 27.69
C SER A 172 -18.82 9.99 26.83
N SER A 173 -18.36 10.85 25.93
CA SER A 173 -17.22 10.52 25.04
C SER A 173 -15.93 10.23 25.81
N PHE A 174 -15.66 10.94 26.92
CA PHE A 174 -14.53 10.63 27.81
C PHE A 174 -14.66 9.24 28.44
N LYS A 175 -15.87 8.86 28.88
CA LYS A 175 -16.12 7.54 29.46
C LYS A 175 -15.99 6.42 28.42
N GLN A 176 -16.48 6.66 27.21
CA GLN A 176 -16.39 5.72 26.08
C GLN A 176 -14.95 5.52 25.62
N ALA A 177 -14.08 6.53 25.70
CA ALA A 177 -12.68 6.49 25.26
C ALA A 177 -11.90 5.31 25.85
N GLY A 178 -12.18 4.93 27.10
CA GLY A 178 -11.52 3.81 27.77
C GLY A 178 -11.67 2.49 27.01
N MET A 179 -12.89 2.15 26.63
CA MET A 179 -13.18 0.94 25.86
C MET A 179 -12.82 1.11 24.39
N PHE A 180 -13.14 2.24 23.79
CA PHE A 180 -12.93 2.56 22.38
C PHE A 180 -11.45 2.35 21.97
N PHE A 181 -10.52 3.05 22.61
CA PHE A 181 -9.10 2.93 22.27
C PHE A 181 -8.49 1.59 22.65
N LYS A 182 -8.98 0.94 23.72
CA LYS A 182 -8.57 -0.44 24.06
C LYS A 182 -8.97 -1.43 22.97
N GLN A 183 -10.18 -1.33 22.43
CA GLN A 183 -10.66 -2.20 21.37
C GLN A 183 -9.94 -1.94 20.04
N LEU A 184 -9.62 -0.68 19.72
CA LEU A 184 -8.77 -0.36 18.55
C LEU A 184 -7.40 -1.01 18.66
N TYR A 185 -6.75 -0.91 19.82
CA TYR A 185 -5.47 -1.58 20.04
C TYR A 185 -5.59 -3.10 19.92
N LYS A 186 -6.64 -3.68 20.52
CA LYS A 186 -6.90 -5.12 20.43
C LYS A 186 -7.11 -5.55 18.98
N LEU A 187 -7.92 -4.86 18.19
CA LEU A 187 -8.13 -5.13 16.78
C LEU A 187 -6.80 -5.05 16.00
N PHE A 188 -6.03 -3.98 16.23
CA PHE A 188 -4.74 -3.78 15.58
C PHE A 188 -3.76 -4.92 15.83
N THR A 189 -3.68 -5.39 17.08
CA THR A 189 -2.76 -6.46 17.46
C THR A 189 -3.26 -7.87 17.10
N ASP A 190 -4.57 -8.12 17.24
CA ASP A 190 -5.16 -9.43 16.93
C ASP A 190 -5.09 -9.75 15.42
N LEU A 191 -5.17 -8.73 14.56
CA LEU A 191 -5.21 -8.89 13.11
C LEU A 191 -3.89 -8.54 12.41
N ASP A 192 -2.80 -8.36 13.16
CA ASP A 192 -1.50 -7.93 12.62
C ASP A 192 -1.60 -6.67 11.76
N GLY A 193 -2.28 -5.65 12.27
CA GLY A 193 -2.37 -4.35 11.64
C GLY A 193 -0.99 -3.68 11.51
N SER A 194 -0.71 -3.11 10.36
CA SER A 194 0.47 -2.25 10.14
C SER A 194 0.13 -0.76 10.18
N LEU A 195 -1.12 -0.42 9.84
CA LEU A 195 -1.73 0.91 9.94
C LEU A 195 -3.19 0.76 10.35
N LEU A 196 -3.62 1.56 11.29
CA LEU A 196 -5.02 1.87 11.58
C LEU A 196 -5.13 3.39 11.69
N GLU A 197 -5.88 4.02 10.80
CA GLU A 197 -6.13 5.46 10.82
C GLU A 197 -7.64 5.71 10.87
N ILE A 198 -8.06 6.58 11.76
CA ILE A 198 -9.43 7.09 11.86
C ILE A 198 -9.38 8.59 11.65
N ASN A 199 -9.83 9.05 10.49
CA ASN A 199 -9.76 10.45 10.10
C ASN A 199 -10.96 10.89 9.24
N PRO A 200 -12.00 11.46 9.88
CA PRO A 200 -12.04 11.86 11.29
C PRO A 200 -12.56 10.77 12.25
N LEU A 201 -12.05 10.80 13.46
CA LEU A 201 -12.71 10.32 14.65
C LEU A 201 -13.63 11.46 15.12
N VAL A 202 -14.89 11.19 15.42
CA VAL A 202 -15.85 12.26 15.76
C VAL A 202 -16.47 12.09 17.12
N VAL A 203 -16.80 13.22 17.73
CA VAL A 203 -17.79 13.30 18.81
C VAL A 203 -19.07 13.86 18.20
N THR A 204 -20.18 13.17 18.42
CA THR A 204 -21.49 13.58 17.93
C THR A 204 -22.13 14.62 18.84
N SER A 205 -23.23 15.29 18.40
CA SER A 205 -24.03 16.17 19.23
C SER A 205 -24.64 15.50 20.49
N ASP A 206 -24.75 14.15 20.44
CA ASP A 206 -25.19 13.34 21.58
C ASP A 206 -24.04 12.94 22.51
N ASN A 207 -22.83 13.44 22.21
CA ASN A 207 -21.59 13.20 22.93
C ASN A 207 -21.12 11.74 22.85
N ASP A 208 -21.37 11.08 21.72
CA ASP A 208 -20.89 9.73 21.41
C ASP A 208 -19.62 9.79 20.57
N LEU A 209 -18.69 8.88 20.87
CA LEU A 209 -17.43 8.74 20.15
C LEU A 209 -17.59 7.72 19.01
N ILE A 210 -17.35 8.13 17.76
CA ILE A 210 -17.61 7.34 16.55
C ILE A 210 -16.42 7.39 15.59
N ALA A 211 -16.02 6.24 15.03
CA ALA A 211 -15.10 6.17 13.90
C ALA A 211 -15.85 6.44 12.58
N LEU A 212 -15.70 7.66 12.05
CA LEU A 212 -16.46 8.12 10.88
C LEU A 212 -15.83 7.70 9.56
N ASP A 213 -14.52 7.72 9.46
CA ASP A 213 -13.75 7.17 8.33
C ASP A 213 -12.60 6.32 8.88
N ALA A 214 -12.29 5.23 8.24
CA ALA A 214 -11.26 4.30 8.67
C ALA A 214 -10.43 3.79 7.50
N LYS A 215 -9.11 3.82 7.67
CA LYS A 215 -8.14 3.20 6.78
C LYS A 215 -7.37 2.15 7.56
N MET A 216 -7.28 0.95 7.01
CA MET A 216 -6.56 -0.16 7.63
C MET A 216 -5.65 -0.85 6.63
N SER A 217 -4.45 -1.18 7.12
CA SER A 217 -3.48 -1.99 6.41
C SER A 217 -2.98 -3.11 7.34
N PHE A 218 -2.65 -4.24 6.75
CA PHE A 218 -2.18 -5.43 7.46
C PHE A 218 -0.77 -5.82 7.01
N ASP A 219 -0.03 -6.49 7.89
CA ASP A 219 1.27 -7.04 7.55
C ASP A 219 1.11 -8.21 6.57
N ASN A 220 1.65 -8.06 5.37
CA ASN A 220 1.61 -9.11 4.34
C ASN A 220 2.25 -10.42 4.81
N ASN A 221 3.27 -10.34 5.68
CA ASN A 221 3.94 -11.52 6.22
C ASN A 221 3.09 -12.31 7.22
N ALA A 222 2.01 -11.72 7.72
CA ALA A 222 1.11 -12.34 8.69
C ALA A 222 -0.19 -12.89 8.06
N LEU A 223 -0.49 -12.55 6.80
CA LEU A 223 -1.76 -12.89 6.14
C LEU A 223 -2.02 -14.40 6.07
N PHE A 224 -0.98 -15.24 6.07
CA PHE A 224 -1.14 -16.70 6.07
C PHE A 224 -1.92 -17.22 7.28
N ARG A 225 -1.93 -16.49 8.40
CA ARG A 225 -2.69 -16.82 9.61
C ARG A 225 -4.03 -16.08 9.73
N HIS A 226 -4.35 -15.21 8.76
CA HIS A 226 -5.59 -14.43 8.70
C HIS A 226 -6.33 -14.65 7.35
N PRO A 227 -6.83 -15.87 7.07
CA PRO A 227 -7.51 -16.16 5.80
C PRO A 227 -8.74 -15.26 5.57
N ASN A 228 -9.46 -14.92 6.63
CA ASN A 228 -10.61 -14.00 6.57
C ASN A 228 -10.21 -12.56 6.18
N ILE A 229 -9.01 -12.11 6.53
CA ILE A 229 -8.48 -10.81 6.07
C ILE A 229 -8.03 -10.91 4.62
N MET A 230 -7.40 -12.03 4.24
CA MET A 230 -6.98 -12.26 2.86
C MET A 230 -8.16 -12.25 1.87
N GLU A 231 -9.35 -12.70 2.27
CA GLU A 231 -10.58 -12.63 1.46
C GLU A 231 -11.05 -11.20 1.18
N LEU A 232 -10.59 -10.22 1.95
CA LEU A 232 -10.90 -8.79 1.77
C LEU A 232 -10.03 -8.11 0.70
N ARG A 233 -9.00 -8.82 0.19
CA ARG A 233 -8.08 -8.28 -0.82
C ARG A 233 -8.81 -7.87 -2.08
N ASP A 234 -8.51 -6.68 -2.57
CA ASP A 234 -9.01 -6.19 -3.85
C ASP A 234 -7.84 -6.01 -4.83
N GLU A 235 -7.63 -7.02 -5.67
CA GLU A 235 -6.56 -7.00 -6.67
C GLU A 235 -6.74 -5.85 -7.69
N THR A 236 -7.94 -5.31 -7.87
CA THR A 236 -8.17 -4.19 -8.81
C THR A 236 -7.58 -2.86 -8.31
N GLU A 237 -7.25 -2.80 -7.03
CA GLU A 237 -6.59 -1.64 -6.41
C GLU A 237 -5.05 -1.76 -6.37
N GLU A 238 -4.51 -2.93 -6.68
CA GLU A 238 -3.07 -3.19 -6.68
C GLU A 238 -2.45 -2.92 -8.07
N ASP A 239 -1.11 -2.86 -8.13
CA ASP A 239 -0.42 -2.80 -9.42
C ASP A 239 -0.47 -4.17 -10.11
N PRO A 240 -0.89 -4.24 -11.39
CA PRO A 240 -0.99 -5.51 -12.11
C PRO A 240 0.33 -6.29 -12.16
N ALA A 241 1.47 -5.60 -12.22
CA ALA A 241 2.79 -6.25 -12.21
C ALA A 241 3.10 -6.87 -10.85
N GLU A 242 2.71 -6.20 -9.74
CA GLU A 242 2.86 -6.74 -8.38
C GLU A 242 1.98 -7.98 -8.16
N ILE A 243 0.74 -7.95 -8.70
CA ILE A 243 -0.16 -9.12 -8.66
C ILE A 243 0.45 -10.31 -9.42
N ILE A 244 0.97 -10.08 -10.62
CA ILE A 244 1.61 -11.14 -11.40
C ILE A 244 2.84 -11.67 -10.65
N ALA A 245 3.69 -10.78 -10.12
CA ALA A 245 4.88 -11.15 -9.36
C ALA A 245 4.54 -12.03 -8.15
N SER A 246 3.48 -11.71 -7.43
CA SER A 246 3.06 -12.48 -6.25
C SER A 246 2.68 -13.93 -6.57
N LYS A 247 2.14 -14.20 -7.78
CA LYS A 247 1.78 -15.56 -8.23
C LYS A 247 2.99 -16.46 -8.44
N TYR A 248 4.15 -15.84 -8.69
CA TYR A 248 5.43 -16.55 -8.87
C TYR A 248 6.35 -16.44 -7.64
N ASP A 249 5.83 -15.95 -6.52
CA ASP A 249 6.61 -15.74 -5.30
C ASP A 249 7.85 -14.88 -5.57
N LEU A 250 7.65 -13.77 -6.30
CA LEU A 250 8.61 -12.73 -6.59
C LEU A 250 8.29 -11.48 -5.77
N ALA A 251 9.28 -10.90 -5.11
CA ALA A 251 9.13 -9.60 -4.47
C ALA A 251 9.38 -8.51 -5.53
N TYR A 252 8.31 -7.85 -5.98
CA TYR A 252 8.37 -6.79 -6.98
C TYR A 252 7.69 -5.53 -6.46
N ILE A 253 8.31 -4.37 -6.73
CA ILE A 253 7.72 -3.04 -6.47
C ILE A 253 8.05 -2.16 -7.68
N LYS A 254 7.03 -1.57 -8.29
CA LYS A 254 7.19 -0.62 -9.39
C LYS A 254 7.75 0.71 -8.88
N LEU A 255 8.70 1.29 -9.62
CA LEU A 255 9.31 2.60 -9.38
C LEU A 255 9.22 3.47 -10.65
N ASN A 256 9.67 4.73 -10.54
CA ASN A 256 9.53 5.72 -11.62
C ASN A 256 10.81 5.91 -12.47
N GLY A 257 11.64 4.89 -12.60
CA GLY A 257 12.88 4.96 -13.39
C GLY A 257 12.80 4.28 -14.73
N THR A 258 13.95 4.14 -15.40
CA THR A 258 14.09 3.55 -16.74
C THR A 258 14.99 2.32 -16.79
N ILE A 259 15.65 1.97 -15.68
CA ILE A 259 16.51 0.78 -15.61
C ILE A 259 15.79 -0.31 -14.82
N GLY A 260 15.40 -1.38 -15.53
CA GLY A 260 14.85 -2.59 -14.93
C GLY A 260 15.91 -3.34 -14.14
N CYS A 261 15.58 -3.78 -12.92
CA CYS A 261 16.47 -4.49 -12.01
C CYS A 261 15.96 -5.90 -11.75
N LEU A 262 16.83 -6.91 -11.95
CA LEU A 262 16.61 -8.29 -11.54
C LEU A 262 17.76 -8.73 -10.64
N VAL A 263 17.45 -9.00 -9.37
CA VAL A 263 18.45 -9.23 -8.34
C VAL A 263 18.03 -10.39 -7.45
N ASN A 264 18.96 -11.06 -6.81
CA ASN A 264 18.66 -12.01 -5.74
C ASN A 264 19.08 -11.46 -4.37
N GLY A 265 18.10 -11.38 -3.49
CA GLY A 265 18.27 -10.86 -2.14
C GLY A 265 17.99 -9.34 -2.02
N ALA A 266 17.11 -8.98 -1.11
CA ALA A 266 16.62 -7.62 -0.93
C ALA A 266 17.73 -6.59 -0.67
N GLY A 267 18.76 -6.95 0.13
CA GLY A 267 19.90 -6.07 0.40
C GLY A 267 20.72 -5.75 -0.86
N LEU A 268 20.95 -6.76 -1.71
CA LEU A 268 21.64 -6.56 -2.98
C LEU A 268 20.79 -5.76 -3.96
N ALA A 269 19.47 -5.96 -3.96
CA ALA A 269 18.55 -5.18 -4.78
C ALA A 269 18.56 -3.69 -4.39
N MET A 270 18.53 -3.37 -3.11
CA MET A 270 18.65 -1.99 -2.62
C MET A 270 19.99 -1.37 -3.02
N ALA A 271 21.11 -2.07 -2.80
CA ALA A 271 22.44 -1.59 -3.20
C ALA A 271 22.54 -1.38 -4.72
N THR A 272 21.90 -2.24 -5.53
CA THR A 272 21.84 -2.10 -6.99
C THR A 272 21.08 -0.84 -7.40
N MET A 273 19.95 -0.56 -6.77
CA MET A 273 19.18 0.65 -7.02
C MET A 273 19.94 1.93 -6.60
N ASP A 274 20.64 1.88 -5.48
CA ASP A 274 21.43 3.02 -4.99
C ASP A 274 22.57 3.34 -5.93
N ILE A 275 23.33 2.35 -6.40
CA ILE A 275 24.44 2.59 -7.32
C ILE A 275 23.95 3.12 -8.68
N ILE A 276 22.81 2.65 -9.20
CA ILE A 276 22.18 3.21 -10.41
C ILE A 276 21.91 4.70 -10.23
N LYS A 277 21.34 5.09 -9.09
CA LYS A 277 21.09 6.50 -8.76
C LYS A 277 22.37 7.32 -8.67
N LEU A 278 23.42 6.78 -8.04
CA LEU A 278 24.73 7.42 -7.94
C LEU A 278 25.39 7.64 -9.32
N LYS A 279 25.08 6.78 -10.31
CA LYS A 279 25.57 6.95 -11.70
C LYS A 279 24.65 7.84 -12.55
N GLY A 280 23.64 8.47 -11.95
CA GLY A 280 22.78 9.49 -12.58
C GLY A 280 21.62 8.94 -13.41
N ALA A 281 21.17 7.73 -13.12
CA ALA A 281 19.96 7.14 -13.69
C ALA A 281 18.97 6.75 -12.57
N ALA A 282 17.80 6.21 -12.92
CA ALA A 282 16.80 5.80 -11.95
C ALA A 282 16.33 4.35 -12.19
N PRO A 283 16.21 3.53 -11.10
CA PRO A 283 15.66 2.18 -11.21
C PRO A 283 14.15 2.23 -11.51
N ALA A 284 13.71 1.36 -12.42
CA ALA A 284 12.30 1.21 -12.80
C ALA A 284 11.53 0.32 -11.81
N ASN A 285 12.23 -0.53 -11.08
CA ASN A 285 11.63 -1.45 -10.11
C ASN A 285 12.63 -1.91 -9.06
N PHE A 286 12.09 -2.34 -7.92
CA PHE A 286 12.72 -3.31 -7.04
C PHE A 286 12.26 -4.70 -7.48
N LEU A 287 13.17 -5.67 -7.61
CA LEU A 287 12.82 -7.06 -7.83
C LEU A 287 13.85 -7.99 -7.18
N ASP A 288 13.36 -8.86 -6.30
CA ASP A 288 14.12 -9.93 -5.67
C ASP A 288 13.53 -11.28 -6.09
N VAL A 289 14.32 -12.07 -6.82
CA VAL A 289 13.92 -13.42 -7.25
C VAL A 289 14.09 -14.48 -6.16
N GLY A 290 14.61 -14.07 -4.99
CA GLY A 290 14.86 -14.97 -3.87
C GLY A 290 16.04 -15.92 -4.07
N GLY A 291 16.34 -16.73 -3.04
CA GLY A 291 17.47 -17.68 -3.06
C GLY A 291 17.21 -19.00 -3.78
N SER A 292 15.97 -19.28 -4.20
CA SER A 292 15.54 -20.52 -4.85
C SER A 292 14.93 -20.31 -6.22
N ALA A 293 15.39 -19.28 -6.96
CA ALA A 293 14.84 -18.96 -8.27
C ALA A 293 15.05 -20.09 -9.27
N THR A 294 13.96 -20.49 -9.91
CA THR A 294 13.96 -21.43 -11.04
C THR A 294 14.03 -20.65 -12.35
N LYS A 295 14.27 -21.39 -13.46
CA LYS A 295 14.23 -20.80 -14.80
C LYS A 295 12.89 -20.09 -15.07
N GLU A 296 11.78 -20.69 -14.64
CA GLU A 296 10.44 -20.12 -14.80
C GLU A 296 10.30 -18.80 -14.05
N LYS A 297 10.72 -18.73 -12.78
CA LYS A 297 10.71 -17.49 -11.99
C LYS A 297 11.51 -16.38 -12.68
N VAL A 298 12.70 -16.69 -13.17
CA VAL A 298 13.55 -15.73 -13.90
C VAL A 298 12.86 -15.24 -15.18
N THR A 299 12.24 -16.15 -15.94
CA THR A 299 11.51 -15.79 -17.17
C THR A 299 10.33 -14.86 -16.88
N GLU A 300 9.53 -15.17 -15.87
CA GLU A 300 8.41 -14.32 -15.49
C GLU A 300 8.87 -12.96 -14.92
N ALA A 301 9.95 -12.94 -14.15
CA ALA A 301 10.56 -11.69 -13.69
C ALA A 301 10.96 -10.78 -14.88
N PHE A 302 11.56 -11.34 -15.93
CA PHE A 302 11.85 -10.60 -17.16
C PHE A 302 10.60 -10.09 -17.87
N LYS A 303 9.54 -10.91 -17.96
CA LYS A 303 8.27 -10.49 -18.56
C LYS A 303 7.66 -9.30 -17.80
N ILE A 304 7.68 -9.38 -16.48
CA ILE A 304 7.18 -8.28 -15.61
C ILE A 304 7.99 -7.00 -15.86
N ILE A 305 9.33 -7.07 -15.84
CA ILE A 305 10.18 -5.90 -16.09
C ILE A 305 9.91 -5.30 -17.48
N LEU A 306 9.80 -6.14 -18.50
CA LEU A 306 9.61 -5.71 -19.88
C LEU A 306 8.19 -5.23 -20.21
N SER A 307 7.21 -5.58 -19.38
CA SER A 307 5.84 -5.06 -19.50
C SER A 307 5.75 -3.56 -19.13
N ASP A 308 6.74 -3.03 -18.44
CA ASP A 308 6.84 -1.60 -18.18
C ASP A 308 7.49 -0.90 -19.40
N GLU A 309 6.70 -0.11 -20.10
CA GLU A 309 7.14 0.66 -21.28
C GLU A 309 8.26 1.67 -20.97
N ALA A 310 8.32 2.15 -19.70
CA ALA A 310 9.35 3.07 -19.26
C ALA A 310 10.75 2.43 -19.16
N VAL A 311 10.85 1.09 -19.13
CA VAL A 311 12.14 0.41 -19.06
C VAL A 311 12.90 0.54 -20.37
N GLU A 312 14.09 1.12 -20.34
CA GLU A 312 14.98 1.33 -21.48
C GLU A 312 16.16 0.36 -21.49
N GLY A 313 16.54 -0.20 -20.34
CA GLY A 313 17.59 -1.20 -20.20
C GLY A 313 17.42 -2.04 -18.95
N ILE A 314 18.07 -3.21 -18.91
CA ILE A 314 17.93 -4.17 -17.80
C ILE A 314 19.30 -4.47 -17.20
N LEU A 315 19.38 -4.36 -15.87
CA LEU A 315 20.52 -4.81 -15.07
C LEU A 315 20.14 -6.06 -14.28
N VAL A 316 20.80 -7.17 -14.60
CA VAL A 316 20.78 -8.40 -13.82
C VAL A 316 22.00 -8.44 -12.91
N ASN A 317 21.79 -8.46 -11.61
CA ASN A 317 22.87 -8.51 -10.62
C ASN A 317 22.66 -9.66 -9.64
N ILE A 318 23.46 -10.70 -9.80
CA ILE A 318 23.32 -11.94 -9.05
C ILE A 318 24.57 -12.20 -8.21
N PHE A 319 24.34 -12.47 -6.94
CA PHE A 319 25.35 -13.03 -6.04
C PHE A 319 24.93 -14.46 -5.65
N GLY A 320 25.59 -15.44 -6.27
CA GLY A 320 25.32 -16.86 -6.03
C GLY A 320 25.90 -17.33 -4.69
N GLY A 321 25.01 -17.52 -3.72
CA GLY A 321 25.31 -18.28 -2.51
C GLY A 321 24.62 -19.64 -2.61
N ILE A 322 23.39 -19.73 -2.07
CA ILE A 322 22.51 -20.91 -2.27
C ILE A 322 22.08 -21.00 -3.75
N MET A 323 21.79 -19.85 -4.37
CA MET A 323 21.48 -19.76 -5.79
C MET A 323 22.72 -19.99 -6.65
N ARG A 324 22.55 -20.66 -7.78
CA ARG A 324 23.60 -20.97 -8.74
C ARG A 324 23.54 -20.05 -9.95
N CYS A 325 24.68 -19.48 -10.32
CA CYS A 325 24.77 -18.53 -11.45
C CYS A 325 24.44 -19.19 -12.80
N ASP A 326 24.72 -20.47 -12.99
CA ASP A 326 24.42 -21.23 -14.23
C ASP A 326 22.89 -21.34 -14.43
N ILE A 327 22.10 -21.57 -13.38
CA ILE A 327 20.64 -21.64 -13.46
C ILE A 327 20.07 -20.27 -13.86
N ILE A 328 20.55 -19.20 -13.23
CA ILE A 328 20.10 -17.85 -13.57
C ILE A 328 20.50 -17.47 -14.98
N ALA A 329 21.74 -17.73 -15.40
CA ALA A 329 22.20 -17.47 -16.77
C ALA A 329 21.32 -18.16 -17.79
N ALA A 330 21.00 -19.45 -17.57
CA ALA A 330 20.10 -20.20 -18.46
C ALA A 330 18.68 -19.59 -18.49
N GLY A 331 18.15 -19.12 -17.34
CA GLY A 331 16.88 -18.42 -17.24
C GLY A 331 16.88 -17.08 -17.99
N VAL A 332 17.92 -16.27 -17.80
CA VAL A 332 18.13 -15.00 -18.50
C VAL A 332 18.18 -15.20 -20.02
N VAL A 333 18.98 -16.17 -20.50
CA VAL A 333 19.10 -16.49 -21.95
C VAL A 333 17.76 -16.95 -22.49
N ALA A 334 17.04 -17.81 -21.79
CA ALA A 334 15.73 -18.30 -22.22
C ALA A 334 14.72 -17.17 -22.33
N ALA A 335 14.60 -16.32 -21.29
CA ALA A 335 13.71 -15.19 -21.28
C ALA A 335 14.04 -14.18 -22.39
N ALA A 336 15.32 -13.82 -22.55
CA ALA A 336 15.75 -12.88 -23.58
C ALA A 336 15.46 -13.39 -25.00
N LYS A 337 15.59 -14.70 -25.25
CA LYS A 337 15.22 -15.33 -26.55
C LYS A 337 13.71 -15.37 -26.75
N GLU A 338 12.95 -15.82 -25.76
CA GLU A 338 11.50 -15.94 -25.82
C GLU A 338 10.85 -14.57 -26.09
N LEU A 339 11.37 -13.52 -25.45
CA LEU A 339 10.84 -12.16 -25.55
C LEU A 339 11.48 -11.34 -26.68
N SER A 340 12.41 -11.94 -27.46
CA SER A 340 13.14 -11.24 -28.53
C SER A 340 13.73 -9.91 -28.04
N LEU A 341 14.44 -9.95 -26.92
CA LEU A 341 14.93 -8.76 -26.21
C LEU A 341 15.79 -7.86 -27.11
N THR A 342 15.39 -6.63 -27.28
CA THR A 342 16.09 -5.59 -28.04
C THR A 342 16.77 -4.54 -27.16
N LYS A 343 16.31 -4.40 -25.91
CA LYS A 343 16.84 -3.42 -24.95
C LYS A 343 18.23 -3.89 -24.43
N PRO A 344 19.12 -2.97 -24.05
CA PRO A 344 20.40 -3.32 -23.43
C PRO A 344 20.22 -4.21 -22.21
N LEU A 345 21.05 -5.25 -22.15
CA LEU A 345 21.09 -6.19 -21.03
C LEU A 345 22.50 -6.27 -20.47
N VAL A 346 22.70 -5.76 -19.27
CA VAL A 346 23.93 -5.90 -18.51
C VAL A 346 23.74 -6.99 -17.46
N VAL A 347 24.69 -7.92 -17.37
CA VAL A 347 24.63 -9.05 -16.43
C VAL A 347 25.92 -9.12 -15.61
N ARG A 348 25.77 -9.02 -14.31
CA ARG A 348 26.82 -9.27 -13.32
C ARG A 348 26.48 -10.56 -12.58
N LEU A 349 27.40 -11.51 -12.62
CA LEU A 349 27.33 -12.76 -11.88
C LEU A 349 28.54 -12.87 -10.94
N ALA A 350 28.31 -13.30 -9.71
CA ALA A 350 29.35 -13.63 -8.74
C ALA A 350 28.92 -14.82 -7.88
N GLY A 351 29.86 -15.58 -7.35
CA GLY A 351 29.61 -16.69 -6.44
C GLY A 351 29.51 -18.06 -7.09
N THR A 352 28.61 -18.92 -6.62
CA THR A 352 28.54 -20.34 -7.01
C THR A 352 28.25 -20.52 -8.49
N ASN A 353 29.10 -21.30 -9.18
CA ASN A 353 29.03 -21.64 -10.62
C ASN A 353 29.11 -20.42 -11.55
N VAL A 354 29.86 -19.37 -11.15
CA VAL A 354 29.97 -18.12 -11.90
C VAL A 354 30.61 -18.36 -13.30
N GLU A 355 31.64 -19.19 -13.41
CA GLU A 355 32.33 -19.46 -14.69
C GLU A 355 31.39 -20.16 -15.67
N GLU A 356 30.61 -21.15 -15.22
CA GLU A 356 29.63 -21.82 -16.06
C GLU A 356 28.51 -20.85 -16.47
N GLY A 357 28.04 -19.99 -15.54
CA GLY A 357 27.08 -18.95 -15.86
C GLY A 357 27.59 -17.97 -16.92
N LYS A 358 28.82 -17.47 -16.79
CA LYS A 358 29.46 -16.59 -17.79
C LYS A 358 29.58 -17.27 -19.15
N LYS A 359 29.93 -18.55 -19.16
CA LYS A 359 30.01 -19.36 -20.40
C LYS A 359 28.64 -19.45 -21.09
N ILE A 360 27.56 -19.78 -20.34
CA ILE A 360 26.20 -19.82 -20.87
C ILE A 360 25.81 -18.49 -21.53
N LEU A 361 26.13 -17.38 -20.87
CA LEU A 361 25.81 -16.04 -21.39
C LEU A 361 26.61 -15.77 -22.70
N SER A 362 27.90 -16.04 -22.73
CA SER A 362 28.78 -15.78 -23.89
C SER A 362 28.42 -16.62 -25.09
N GLU A 363 28.01 -17.88 -24.89
CA GLU A 363 27.63 -18.83 -25.96
C GLU A 363 26.17 -18.66 -26.43
N SER A 364 25.39 -17.78 -25.78
CA SER A 364 23.95 -17.58 -26.04
C SER A 364 23.62 -17.00 -27.42
N GLY A 365 24.59 -16.30 -28.05
CA GLY A 365 24.35 -15.51 -29.26
C GLY A 365 23.59 -14.21 -29.06
N LEU A 366 23.29 -13.82 -27.82
CA LEU A 366 22.62 -12.57 -27.46
C LEU A 366 23.65 -11.45 -27.21
N LYS A 367 23.23 -10.21 -27.44
CA LYS A 367 24.02 -9.01 -27.08
C LYS A 367 23.93 -8.72 -25.59
N ILE A 368 24.61 -9.55 -24.78
CA ILE A 368 24.70 -9.38 -23.34
C ILE A 368 26.00 -8.68 -22.99
N ILE A 369 25.93 -7.63 -22.17
CA ILE A 369 27.10 -6.88 -21.69
C ILE A 369 27.51 -7.48 -20.33
N PRO A 370 28.65 -8.19 -20.23
CA PRO A 370 29.10 -8.71 -18.93
C PRO A 370 29.66 -7.58 -18.07
N ALA A 371 29.47 -7.70 -16.77
CA ALA A 371 30.06 -6.80 -15.79
C ALA A 371 30.83 -7.57 -14.71
N ASP A 372 31.91 -6.99 -14.25
CA ASP A 372 32.83 -7.61 -13.29
C ASP A 372 32.39 -7.38 -11.84
N ASP A 373 31.98 -6.16 -11.53
CA ASP A 373 31.50 -5.78 -10.22
C ASP A 373 30.22 -4.91 -10.28
N LEU A 374 29.74 -4.46 -9.13
CA LEU A 374 28.50 -3.69 -9.04
C LEU A 374 28.63 -2.28 -9.64
N ASP A 375 29.80 -1.65 -9.46
CA ASP A 375 30.06 -0.31 -10.01
C ASP A 375 30.15 -0.36 -11.54
N ASP A 376 30.93 -1.32 -12.08
CA ASP A 376 31.05 -1.57 -13.51
C ASP A 376 29.69 -1.89 -14.15
N ALA A 377 28.85 -2.70 -13.48
CA ALA A 377 27.51 -3.02 -13.94
C ALA A 377 26.63 -1.78 -14.07
N ALA A 378 26.64 -0.91 -13.05
CA ALA A 378 25.87 0.32 -13.07
C ALA A 378 26.37 1.32 -14.13
N VAL A 379 27.67 1.47 -14.29
CA VAL A 379 28.26 2.33 -15.33
C VAL A 379 27.86 1.81 -16.73
N LYS A 380 27.99 0.53 -16.97
CA LYS A 380 27.67 -0.08 -18.28
C LYS A 380 26.20 0.07 -18.64
N ILE A 381 25.27 -0.20 -17.72
CA ILE A 381 23.84 -0.07 -18.05
C ILE A 381 23.44 1.38 -18.26
N VAL A 382 23.93 2.32 -17.44
CA VAL A 382 23.63 3.75 -17.60
C VAL A 382 24.16 4.28 -18.93
N ASN A 383 25.37 3.89 -19.35
CA ASN A 383 25.93 4.30 -20.64
C ASN A 383 25.17 3.65 -21.80
N ALA A 384 24.85 2.36 -21.73
CA ALA A 384 24.12 1.67 -22.77
C ALA A 384 22.71 2.25 -23.02
N VAL A 385 22.03 2.72 -21.97
CA VAL A 385 20.74 3.40 -22.10
C VAL A 385 20.92 4.81 -22.71
N LYS A 386 21.97 5.56 -22.34
CA LYS A 386 22.26 6.88 -22.92
C LYS A 386 22.65 6.85 -24.41
N GLU A 387 23.20 5.75 -24.89
CA GLU A 387 23.57 5.58 -26.31
C GLU A 387 22.36 5.32 -27.22
N ILE A 388 21.22 4.96 -26.68
CA ILE A 388 19.98 4.69 -27.42
C ILE A 388 19.09 5.93 -27.52
N ASN A 389 19.18 6.83 -26.54
CA ASN A 389 18.47 8.11 -26.50
C ASN A 389 19.32 9.23 -27.09
#